data_8abaff44b003a4815ef0634aaf75242f
#
_entry.id   8abaff44b003a4815ef0634aaf75242f
#
_cell.length_a   1.000
_cell.length_b   1.000
_cell.length_c   1.000
_cell.angle_alpha   90.00
_cell.angle_beta   90.00
_cell.angle_gamma   90.00
#
_symmetry.space_group_name_H-M   'P 1'
#
loop_
_entity.id
_entity.type
_entity.pdbx_description
1 polymer ?
#
loop_
_entity_poly.entity_id
_entity_poly.type
_entity_poly.pdbx_seq_one_letter_code
_entity_poly.pdbx_strand_id
1 'polypeptide(L)'
;MRELAITRTGILCQAPYEVVAHKRIGKNVGVTDEQNEALENWQAATCFDETQRAALAFTDEIVKLRKPTDATFNAIRARLTPGALVELQLSVGFYIMTSKFLETFAVDMQPVTQVVG
;
A
#
# COMPACT_ATOMS: atom_id res chain seq x y z
N MET A 1 -9.02 3.13 1.16
CA MET A 1 -7.81 3.87 0.73
C MET A 1 -6.54 3.36 1.42
N ARG A 2 -6.56 3.25 2.73
CA ARG A 2 -5.39 2.79 3.51
C ARG A 2 -4.87 1.44 3.03
N GLU A 3 -5.75 0.45 2.87
CA GLU A 3 -5.33 -0.90 2.43
C GLU A 3 -4.80 -0.90 1.00
N LEU A 4 -5.28 -0.02 0.13
CA LEU A 4 -4.71 0.13 -1.21
C LEU A 4 -3.24 0.60 -1.13
N ALA A 5 -2.98 1.60 -0.30
CA ALA A 5 -1.62 2.13 -0.11
C ALA A 5 -0.69 1.09 0.51
N ILE A 6 -1.16 0.36 1.51
CA ILE A 6 -0.38 -0.71 2.17
C ILE A 6 -0.05 -1.83 1.19
N THR A 7 -1.04 -2.29 0.43
CA THR A 7 -0.83 -3.36 -0.56
C THR A 7 0.13 -2.89 -1.66
N ARG A 8 -0.03 -1.66 -2.14
CA ARG A 8 0.89 -1.09 -3.14
C ARG A 8 2.31 -0.99 -2.59
N THR A 9 2.48 -0.61 -1.33
CA THR A 9 3.79 -0.60 -0.66
C THR A 9 4.42 -2.00 -0.68
N GLY A 10 3.65 -3.03 -0.37
CA GLY A 10 4.12 -4.42 -0.44
C GLY A 10 4.55 -4.83 -1.84
N ILE A 11 3.80 -4.43 -2.86
CA ILE A 11 4.15 -4.69 -4.27
C ILE A 11 5.49 -4.04 -4.61
N LEU A 12 5.66 -2.76 -4.29
CA LEU A 12 6.87 -2.02 -4.59
C LEU A 12 8.09 -2.54 -3.83
N CYS A 13 7.89 -3.02 -2.60
CA CYS A 13 8.94 -3.63 -1.79
C CYS A 13 9.17 -5.11 -2.12
N GLN A 14 8.44 -5.66 -3.08
CA GLN A 14 8.53 -7.07 -3.48
C GLN A 14 8.34 -8.02 -2.29
N ALA A 15 7.33 -7.75 -1.48
CA ALA A 15 7.02 -8.50 -0.26
C ALA A 15 5.70 -9.28 -0.44
N PRO A 16 5.74 -10.48 -1.05
CA PRO A 16 4.50 -11.22 -1.35
C PRO A 16 3.67 -11.57 -0.10
N TYR A 17 4.29 -11.77 1.03
CA TYR A 17 3.56 -12.01 2.29
C TYR A 17 2.59 -10.86 2.60
N GLU A 18 3.09 -9.62 2.55
CA GLU A 18 2.27 -8.43 2.81
C GLU A 18 1.22 -8.21 1.73
N VAL A 19 1.56 -8.45 0.46
CA VAL A 19 0.62 -8.29 -0.65
C VAL A 19 -0.58 -9.22 -0.48
N VAL A 20 -0.36 -10.50 -0.24
CA VAL A 20 -1.43 -11.50 -0.08
C VAL A 20 -2.28 -11.17 1.15
N ALA A 21 -1.64 -10.89 2.28
CA ALA A 21 -2.34 -10.59 3.53
C ALA A 21 -3.24 -9.35 3.39
N HIS A 22 -2.72 -8.26 2.83
CA HIS A 22 -3.45 -7.01 2.74
C HIS A 22 -4.47 -6.96 1.61
N LYS A 23 -4.30 -7.71 0.53
CA LYS A 23 -5.38 -7.92 -0.44
C LYS A 23 -6.61 -8.54 0.22
N ARG A 24 -6.39 -9.52 1.07
CA ARG A 24 -7.49 -10.18 1.81
C ARG A 24 -8.13 -9.23 2.81
N ILE A 25 -7.34 -8.51 3.61
CA ILE A 25 -7.84 -7.53 4.56
C ILE A 25 -8.62 -6.43 3.84
N GLY A 26 -8.11 -5.95 2.72
CA GLY A 26 -8.76 -4.91 1.92
C GLY A 26 -10.14 -5.31 1.44
N LYS A 27 -10.34 -6.57 1.04
CA LYS A 27 -11.67 -7.05 0.64
C LYS A 27 -12.70 -6.92 1.77
N ASN A 28 -12.28 -7.09 3.00
CA ASN A 28 -13.17 -6.97 4.17
C ASN A 28 -13.56 -5.51 4.46
N VAL A 29 -12.88 -4.54 3.89
CA VAL A 29 -13.14 -3.11 4.09
C VAL A 29 -13.52 -2.41 2.78
N GLY A 30 -13.92 -3.16 1.76
CA GLY A 30 -14.51 -2.60 0.54
C GLY A 30 -13.61 -2.51 -0.68
N VAL A 31 -12.36 -2.99 -0.61
CA VAL A 31 -11.51 -3.09 -1.81
C VAL A 31 -12.02 -4.22 -2.70
N THR A 32 -12.25 -3.91 -3.97
CA THR A 32 -12.76 -4.90 -4.92
C THR A 32 -11.62 -5.79 -5.47
N ASP A 33 -11.99 -6.95 -5.99
CA ASP A 33 -11.02 -7.83 -6.67
C ASP A 33 -10.38 -7.12 -7.87
N GLU A 34 -11.16 -6.35 -8.62
CA GLU A 34 -10.65 -5.54 -9.73
C GLU A 34 -9.57 -4.56 -9.26
N GLN A 35 -9.82 -3.87 -8.16
CA GLN A 35 -8.85 -2.93 -7.58
C GLN A 35 -7.59 -3.65 -7.14
N ASN A 36 -7.72 -4.78 -6.45
CA ASN A 36 -6.56 -5.57 -6.00
C ASN A 36 -5.68 -6.03 -7.17
N GLU A 37 -6.30 -6.47 -8.27
CA GLU A 37 -5.55 -6.89 -9.46
C GLU A 37 -4.90 -5.71 -10.17
N ALA A 38 -5.55 -4.54 -10.17
CA ALA A 38 -5.08 -3.35 -10.86
C ALA A 38 -3.93 -2.64 -10.14
N LEU A 39 -3.65 -2.97 -8.87
CA LEU A 39 -2.64 -2.25 -8.08
C LEU A 39 -1.22 -2.32 -8.65
N GLU A 40 -0.88 -3.36 -9.39
CA GLU A 40 0.46 -3.48 -9.99
C GLU A 40 0.69 -2.45 -11.10
N ASN A 41 -0.38 -2.06 -11.80
CA ASN A 41 -0.33 -1.04 -12.85
C ASN A 41 -1.52 -0.09 -12.70
N TRP A 42 -1.61 0.53 -11.54
CA TRP A 42 -2.77 1.34 -11.17
C TRP A 42 -2.95 2.57 -12.06
N GLN A 43 -1.85 3.12 -12.61
CA GLN A 43 -1.93 4.31 -13.46
C GLN A 43 -2.79 4.09 -14.70
N ALA A 44 -2.75 2.88 -15.27
CA ALA A 44 -3.53 2.52 -16.45
C ALA A 44 -4.95 2.06 -16.11
N ALA A 45 -5.27 1.85 -14.84
CA ALA A 45 -6.56 1.35 -14.41
C ALA A 45 -7.61 2.46 -14.31
N THR A 46 -8.89 2.08 -14.45
CA THR A 46 -10.01 2.99 -14.35
C THR A 46 -10.86 2.78 -13.09
N CYS A 47 -10.49 1.83 -12.25
CA CYS A 47 -11.27 1.43 -11.07
C CYS A 47 -10.93 2.20 -9.80
N PHE A 48 -10.09 3.24 -9.88
CA PHE A 48 -9.72 4.08 -8.74
C PHE A 48 -10.24 5.50 -8.94
N ASP A 49 -10.83 6.05 -7.89
CA ASP A 49 -11.24 7.45 -7.89
C ASP A 49 -10.02 8.39 -7.77
N GLU A 50 -10.25 9.69 -7.88
CA GLU A 50 -9.16 10.66 -7.87
C GLU A 50 -8.41 10.71 -6.53
N THR A 51 -9.09 10.52 -5.41
CA THR A 51 -8.46 10.48 -4.08
C THR A 51 -7.60 9.24 -3.93
N GLN A 52 -8.10 8.09 -4.38
CA GLN A 52 -7.33 6.84 -4.39
C GLN A 52 -6.11 6.96 -5.29
N ARG A 53 -6.26 7.55 -6.46
CA ARG A 53 -5.13 7.77 -7.38
C ARG A 53 -4.08 8.71 -6.78
N ALA A 54 -4.50 9.77 -6.11
CA ALA A 54 -3.59 10.67 -5.42
C ALA A 54 -2.84 9.95 -4.29
N ALA A 55 -3.52 9.08 -3.54
CA ALA A 55 -2.90 8.29 -2.49
C ALA A 55 -1.90 7.26 -3.04
N LEU A 56 -2.21 6.65 -4.17
CA LEU A 56 -1.31 5.69 -4.82
C LEU A 56 -0.07 6.39 -5.40
N ALA A 57 -0.22 7.56 -6.01
CA ALA A 57 0.91 8.35 -6.48
C ALA A 57 1.82 8.77 -5.31
N PHE A 58 1.22 9.21 -4.21
CA PHE A 58 1.94 9.57 -2.99
C PHE A 58 2.71 8.37 -2.43
N THR A 59 2.07 7.20 -2.37
CA THR A 59 2.70 5.96 -1.94
C THR A 59 3.90 5.60 -2.80
N ASP A 60 3.74 5.63 -4.13
CA ASP A 60 4.82 5.31 -5.05
C ASP A 60 6.03 6.22 -4.81
N GLU A 61 5.80 7.51 -4.63
CA GLU A 61 6.90 8.47 -4.45
C GLU A 61 7.56 8.36 -3.08
N ILE A 62 6.82 8.06 -2.02
CA ILE A 62 7.43 7.78 -0.71
C ILE A 62 8.39 6.59 -0.81
N VAL A 63 7.97 5.53 -1.50
CA VAL A 63 8.79 4.31 -1.61
C VAL A 63 9.98 4.51 -2.53
N LYS A 64 9.81 5.21 -3.66
CA LYS A 64 10.82 5.30 -4.71
C LYS A 64 11.75 6.49 -4.58
N LEU A 65 11.31 7.59 -3.96
CA LEU A 65 12.05 8.84 -3.86
C LEU A 65 12.40 9.13 -2.41
N ARG A 66 13.31 10.08 -2.20
CA ARG A 66 13.64 10.56 -0.85
C ARG A 66 12.42 11.21 -0.19
N LYS A 67 11.62 11.91 -0.96
CA LYS A 67 10.35 12.50 -0.52
C LYS A 67 9.43 12.67 -1.73
N PRO A 68 8.12 12.81 -1.50
CA PRO A 68 7.20 13.14 -2.59
C PRO A 68 7.55 14.45 -3.26
N THR A 69 7.26 14.55 -4.55
CA THR A 69 7.35 15.84 -5.28
C THR A 69 6.28 16.80 -4.75
N ASP A 70 6.51 18.10 -4.95
CA ASP A 70 5.55 19.12 -4.53
C ASP A 70 4.17 18.91 -5.20
N ALA A 71 4.16 18.55 -6.48
CA ALA A 71 2.91 18.31 -7.19
C ALA A 71 2.11 17.17 -6.56
N THR A 72 2.75 16.05 -6.27
CA THR A 72 2.10 14.89 -5.64
C THR A 72 1.66 15.20 -4.21
N PHE A 73 2.51 15.88 -3.44
CA PHE A 73 2.16 16.29 -2.08
C PHE A 73 0.94 17.24 -2.08
N ASN A 74 0.93 18.23 -2.95
CA ASN A 74 -0.17 19.18 -3.03
C ASN A 74 -1.47 18.50 -3.47
N ALA A 75 -1.41 17.53 -4.38
CA ALA A 75 -2.58 16.80 -4.84
C ALA A 75 -3.24 16.01 -3.70
N ILE A 76 -2.46 15.28 -2.90
CA ILE A 76 -3.03 14.51 -1.79
C ILE A 76 -3.45 15.42 -0.63
N ARG A 77 -2.70 16.48 -0.36
CA ARG A 77 -3.03 17.44 0.69
C ARG A 77 -4.37 18.12 0.46
N ALA A 78 -4.73 18.35 -0.81
CA ALA A 78 -6.01 18.96 -1.16
C ALA A 78 -7.21 18.03 -0.91
N ARG A 79 -6.98 16.73 -0.72
CA ARG A 79 -8.02 15.71 -0.63
C ARG A 79 -8.19 15.10 0.75
N LEU A 80 -7.20 15.23 1.62
CA LEU A 80 -7.22 14.64 2.95
C LEU A 80 -7.08 15.71 4.02
N THR A 81 -7.66 15.43 5.20
CA THR A 81 -7.37 16.23 6.37
C THR A 81 -5.90 16.06 6.76
N PRO A 82 -5.31 17.04 7.49
CA PRO A 82 -3.93 16.88 7.96
C PRO A 82 -3.70 15.59 8.75
N GLY A 83 -4.64 15.20 9.62
CA GLY A 83 -4.54 13.95 10.37
C GLY A 83 -4.54 12.72 9.50
N ALA A 84 -5.44 12.66 8.51
CA ALA A 84 -5.52 11.54 7.57
C ALA A 84 -4.26 11.44 6.70
N LEU A 85 -3.68 12.59 6.31
CA LEU A 85 -2.44 12.62 5.53
C LEU A 85 -1.26 12.08 6.34
N VAL A 86 -1.14 12.48 7.61
CA VAL A 86 -0.10 11.97 8.51
C VAL A 86 -0.27 10.46 8.72
N GLU A 87 -1.50 9.98 8.92
CA GLU A 87 -1.77 8.54 9.06
C GLU A 87 -1.37 7.77 7.81
N LEU A 88 -1.66 8.31 6.63
CA LEU A 88 -1.27 7.68 5.36
C LEU A 88 0.26 7.58 5.26
N GLN A 89 0.97 8.66 5.55
CA GLN A 89 2.44 8.69 5.56
C GLN A 89 3.01 7.64 6.52
N LEU A 90 2.48 7.61 7.74
CA LEU A 90 2.95 6.65 8.76
C LEU A 90 2.64 5.21 8.36
N SER A 91 1.48 4.95 7.75
CA SER A 91 1.12 3.62 7.28
C SER A 91 2.07 3.14 6.19
N VAL A 92 2.37 3.97 5.21
CA VAL A 92 3.31 3.61 4.14
C VAL A 92 4.70 3.34 4.72
N GLY A 93 5.20 4.24 5.57
CA GLY A 93 6.51 4.08 6.20
C GLY A 93 6.61 2.84 7.07
N PHE A 94 5.58 2.55 7.86
CA PHE A 94 5.51 1.34 8.68
C PHE A 94 5.60 0.08 7.82
N TYR A 95 4.86 0.03 6.71
CA TYR A 95 4.84 -1.16 5.87
C TYR A 95 6.04 -1.29 4.94
N ILE A 96 6.74 -0.21 4.64
CA ILE A 96 8.09 -0.31 4.04
C ILE A 96 9.01 -1.06 5.02
N MET A 97 9.04 -0.66 6.28
CA MET A 97 9.84 -1.30 7.31
C MET A 97 9.44 -2.77 7.48
N THR A 98 8.15 -3.04 7.61
CA THR A 98 7.62 -4.40 7.80
C THR A 98 7.95 -5.29 6.61
N SER A 99 7.75 -4.81 5.38
CA SER A 99 8.05 -5.56 4.16
C SER A 99 9.53 -5.92 4.08
N LYS A 100 10.41 -4.98 4.37
CA LYS A 100 11.85 -5.22 4.35
C LYS A 100 12.28 -6.20 5.45
N PHE A 101 11.66 -6.11 6.62
CA PHE A 101 11.93 -7.05 7.71
C PHE A 101 11.55 -8.48 7.29
N LEU A 102 10.36 -8.66 6.75
CA LEU A 102 9.88 -9.98 6.32
C LEU A 102 10.78 -10.57 5.23
N GLU A 103 11.23 -9.76 4.30
CA GLU A 103 12.12 -10.23 3.23
C GLU A 103 13.54 -10.50 3.74
N THR A 104 14.06 -9.66 4.62
CA THR A 104 15.39 -9.85 5.21
C THR A 104 15.49 -11.18 5.96
N PHE A 105 14.46 -11.53 6.72
CA PHE A 105 14.45 -12.76 7.52
C PHE A 105 13.74 -13.91 6.82
N ALA A 106 13.43 -13.75 5.54
CA ALA A 106 12.82 -14.78 4.69
C ALA A 106 11.57 -15.42 5.34
N VAL A 107 10.68 -14.58 5.89
CA VAL A 107 9.44 -15.06 6.48
C VAL A 107 8.51 -15.52 5.37
N ASP A 108 8.16 -16.80 5.38
CA ASP A 108 7.28 -17.39 4.39
C ASP A 108 5.82 -17.38 4.85
N MET A 109 4.90 -17.42 3.87
CA MET A 109 3.51 -17.66 4.15
C MET A 109 3.32 -19.12 4.52
N GLN A 110 3.02 -19.37 5.80
CA GLN A 110 2.78 -20.70 6.30
C GLN A 110 1.27 -20.94 6.41
N PRO A 111 0.76 -22.13 6.03
CA PRO A 111 -0.58 -22.51 6.42
C PRO A 111 -0.72 -22.50 7.94
N VAL A 112 -1.87 -22.05 8.45
CA VAL A 112 -2.11 -21.96 9.90
C VAL A 112 -1.84 -23.30 10.60
N THR A 113 -2.14 -24.40 9.94
CA THR A 113 -1.91 -25.77 10.46
C THR A 113 -0.43 -26.11 10.63
N GLN A 114 0.49 -25.34 10.06
CA GLN A 114 1.93 -25.56 10.20
C GLN A 114 2.56 -24.65 11.26
N VAL A 115 1.78 -23.78 11.83
CA VAL A 115 2.25 -22.92 12.93
C VAL A 115 2.14 -23.75 14.21
N VAL A 116 3.17 -24.51 14.48
CA VAL A 116 3.26 -25.27 15.71
C VAL A 116 4.10 -24.45 16.67
N GLY A 117 3.53 -24.16 17.79
CA GLY A 117 4.20 -23.40 18.82
C GLY A 117 5.50 -24.02 19.29
#